data_9a43a12e678a178e9ad529a0bccf5f14
#
_entry.id   9a43a12e678a178e9ad529a0bccf5f14
#
_cell.length_a   1.000
_cell.length_b   1.000
_cell.length_c   1.000
_cell.angle_alpha   90.00
_cell.angle_beta   90.00
_cell.angle_gamma   90.00
#
_symmetry.space_group_name_H-M   'P 1'
#
loop_
_entity.id
_entity.type
_entity.pdbx_description
1 polymer ?
#
loop_
_entity_poly.entity_id
_entity_poly.type
_entity_poly.pdbx_seq_one_letter_code
_entity_poly.pdbx_strand_id
1 'polypeptide(L)'
;NYSDESFGDVYTLKSNISSVLDGKSNQNRQTQLAALTDADTDGLHVFSADSDGIICYYVDGFEKTTADDVTPDMLSKEGYRKKEQKNNTRIKSGTPVYKLIKDDDWTLVIPLTKECAKELKDSSSVHVRFPKDNETMTAAFSMKKVKGSYLGYLAFDSSMVRYAQNRFVDVELILEDQSGLK
;
A
#
# COMPACT_ATOMS: atom_id res chain seq x y z
N ASN A 1 -3.51 33.74 19.91
CA ASN A 1 -2.29 32.91 19.91
C ASN A 1 -2.71 31.46 19.91
N TYR A 2 -2.74 30.86 18.72
CA TYR A 2 -2.84 29.41 18.61
C TYR A 2 -1.43 28.85 18.88
N SER A 3 -1.26 28.04 19.90
CA SER A 3 0.00 27.35 20.23
C SER A 3 0.05 26.01 19.46
N ASP A 4 1.25 25.54 19.15
CA ASP A 4 1.48 24.24 18.49
C ASP A 4 0.89 23.05 19.28
N GLU A 5 0.75 23.19 20.61
CA GLU A 5 0.07 22.22 21.48
C GLU A 5 -1.39 22.00 21.10
N SER A 6 -2.12 23.07 20.72
CA SER A 6 -3.54 22.96 20.35
C SER A 6 -3.76 22.21 19.02
N PHE A 7 -2.78 22.19 18.11
CA PHE A 7 -2.83 21.38 16.89
C PHE A 7 -2.64 19.89 17.19
N GLY A 8 -1.73 19.53 18.09
CA GLY A 8 -1.53 18.16 18.54
C GLY A 8 -2.81 17.56 19.13
N ASP A 9 -3.52 18.33 19.95
CA ASP A 9 -4.80 17.91 20.55
C ASP A 9 -5.91 17.68 19.52
N VAL A 10 -5.98 18.47 18.46
CA VAL A 10 -6.96 18.31 17.37
C VAL A 10 -6.67 17.02 16.57
N TYR A 11 -5.41 16.70 16.29
CA TYR A 11 -5.04 15.46 15.62
C TYR A 11 -5.30 14.23 16.48
N THR A 12 -5.00 14.32 17.78
CA THR A 12 -5.28 13.25 18.76
C THR A 12 -6.79 13.02 18.87
N LEU A 13 -7.58 14.08 18.95
CA LEU A 13 -9.03 14.00 19.00
C LEU A 13 -9.60 13.38 17.69
N LYS A 14 -9.11 13.79 16.53
CA LYS A 14 -9.49 13.22 15.23
C LYS A 14 -9.17 11.73 15.15
N SER A 15 -7.98 11.32 15.60
CA SER A 15 -7.56 9.93 15.63
C SER A 15 -8.45 9.10 16.55
N ASN A 16 -8.74 9.61 17.75
CA ASN A 16 -9.62 8.95 18.72
C ASN A 16 -11.05 8.81 18.20
N ILE A 17 -11.59 9.85 17.56
CA ILE A 17 -12.93 9.81 16.96
C ILE A 17 -12.97 8.78 15.83
N SER A 18 -11.98 8.76 14.93
CA SER A 18 -11.89 7.74 13.88
C SER A 18 -11.84 6.34 14.46
N SER A 19 -11.00 6.10 15.47
CA SER A 19 -10.88 4.79 16.13
C SER A 19 -12.20 4.33 16.77
N VAL A 20 -12.92 5.24 17.43
CA VAL A 20 -14.24 4.93 18.03
C VAL A 20 -15.29 4.65 16.96
N LEU A 21 -15.30 5.41 15.86
CA LEU A 21 -16.23 5.20 14.74
C LEU A 21 -15.95 3.88 14.03
N ASP A 22 -14.68 3.54 13.82
CA ASP A 22 -14.27 2.28 13.21
C ASP A 22 -14.61 1.09 14.12
N GLY A 23 -14.41 1.22 15.43
CA GLY A 23 -14.80 0.23 16.44
C GLY A 23 -16.32 -0.02 16.44
N LYS A 24 -17.14 1.04 16.42
CA LYS A 24 -18.60 0.92 16.35
C LYS A 24 -19.08 0.35 15.02
N SER A 25 -18.46 0.77 13.92
CA SER A 25 -18.74 0.23 12.58
C SER A 25 -18.46 -1.26 12.51
N ASN A 26 -17.33 -1.70 13.06
CA ASN A 26 -16.96 -3.12 13.11
C ASN A 26 -17.90 -3.93 14.00
N GLN A 27 -18.28 -3.42 15.18
CA GLN A 27 -19.26 -4.06 16.06
C GLN A 27 -20.62 -4.22 15.36
N ASN A 28 -21.11 -3.18 14.69
CA ASN A 28 -22.37 -3.26 13.93
C ASN A 28 -22.27 -4.27 12.79
N ARG A 29 -21.16 -4.33 12.08
CA ARG A 29 -20.93 -5.32 11.00
C ARG A 29 -20.89 -6.74 11.56
N GLN A 30 -20.23 -6.96 12.69
CA GLN A 30 -20.20 -8.27 13.36
C GLN A 30 -21.59 -8.70 13.83
N THR A 31 -22.38 -7.79 14.40
CA THR A 31 -23.76 -8.07 14.81
C THR A 31 -24.65 -8.40 13.60
N GLN A 32 -24.52 -7.66 12.51
CA GLN A 32 -25.25 -7.94 11.27
C GLN A 32 -24.80 -9.26 10.64
N LEU A 33 -23.51 -9.58 10.66
CA LEU A 33 -22.97 -10.83 10.16
C LEU A 33 -23.49 -12.02 11.00
N ALA A 34 -23.48 -11.89 12.33
CA ALA A 34 -24.03 -12.92 13.23
C ALA A 34 -25.54 -13.13 12.98
N ALA A 35 -26.30 -12.06 12.81
CA ALA A 35 -27.73 -12.14 12.49
C ALA A 35 -28.00 -12.79 11.12
N LEU A 36 -27.09 -12.63 10.15
CA LEU A 36 -27.19 -13.25 8.83
C LEU A 36 -26.76 -14.73 8.86
N THR A 37 -25.81 -15.09 9.74
CA THR A 37 -25.38 -16.50 9.90
C THR A 37 -26.35 -17.32 10.73
N ASP A 38 -27.07 -16.72 11.68
CA ASP A 38 -28.09 -17.39 12.50
C ASP A 38 -29.46 -17.47 11.79
N ALA A 39 -29.71 -16.62 10.81
CA ALA A 39 -30.88 -16.74 9.97
C ALA A 39 -30.71 -17.95 9.04
N ASP A 40 -31.66 -18.88 9.05
CA ASP A 40 -31.77 -20.01 8.10
C ASP A 40 -31.99 -19.43 6.69
N THR A 41 -30.89 -18.89 6.11
CA THR A 41 -30.88 -18.24 4.81
C THR A 41 -30.62 -19.29 3.75
N ASP A 42 -31.67 -19.95 3.34
CA ASP A 42 -31.70 -20.83 2.17
C ASP A 42 -31.14 -20.03 0.96
N GLY A 43 -29.87 -20.31 0.62
CA GLY A 43 -29.18 -19.68 -0.49
C GLY A 43 -28.14 -18.59 -0.17
N LEU A 44 -27.88 -18.24 1.10
CA LEU A 44 -26.79 -17.36 1.47
C LEU A 44 -25.50 -18.15 1.75
N HIS A 45 -24.49 -17.93 0.92
CA HIS A 45 -23.16 -18.52 1.14
C HIS A 45 -22.24 -17.48 1.78
N VAL A 46 -21.79 -17.77 3.01
CA VAL A 46 -20.79 -16.96 3.70
C VAL A 46 -19.40 -17.50 3.36
N PHE A 47 -18.54 -16.62 2.86
CA PHE A 47 -17.15 -16.94 2.59
C PHE A 47 -16.27 -16.19 3.59
N SER A 48 -15.50 -16.93 4.35
CA SER A 48 -14.47 -16.36 5.22
C SER A 48 -13.14 -16.25 4.48
N ALA A 49 -12.34 -15.24 4.83
CA ALA A 49 -10.97 -15.19 4.37
C ALA A 49 -10.18 -16.38 4.95
N ASP A 50 -9.27 -16.92 4.17
CA ASP A 50 -8.42 -18.07 4.55
C ASP A 50 -7.28 -17.70 5.52
N SER A 51 -7.05 -16.42 5.74
CA SER A 51 -6.06 -15.90 6.70
C SER A 51 -6.35 -14.45 7.06
N ASP A 52 -5.70 -13.95 8.11
CA ASP A 52 -5.69 -12.53 8.48
C ASP A 52 -4.97 -11.71 7.40
N GLY A 53 -5.31 -10.43 7.26
CA GLY A 53 -4.69 -9.54 6.30
C GLY A 53 -5.54 -8.33 5.93
N ILE A 54 -5.06 -7.58 4.93
CA ILE A 54 -5.74 -6.40 4.41
C ILE A 54 -6.55 -6.80 3.18
N ILE A 55 -7.87 -6.61 3.25
CA ILE A 55 -8.76 -6.85 2.11
C ILE A 55 -8.85 -5.61 1.23
N CYS A 56 -8.54 -5.78 -0.05
CA CYS A 56 -8.68 -4.75 -1.08
C CYS A 56 -9.75 -5.16 -2.09
N TYR A 57 -10.82 -4.38 -2.22
CA TYR A 57 -11.92 -4.63 -3.14
C TYR A 57 -11.66 -4.07 -4.54
N TYR A 58 -10.45 -4.31 -5.05
CA TYR A 58 -10.11 -4.01 -6.44
C TYR A 58 -9.12 -5.03 -6.99
N VAL A 59 -9.12 -5.17 -8.30
CA VAL A 59 -8.14 -5.96 -9.05
C VAL A 59 -7.61 -5.11 -10.21
N ASP A 60 -6.34 -5.27 -10.54
CA ASP A 60 -5.68 -4.49 -11.58
C ASP A 60 -4.89 -5.35 -12.58
N GLY A 61 -4.93 -6.67 -12.41
CA GLY A 61 -4.24 -7.64 -13.27
C GLY A 61 -2.77 -7.86 -12.91
N PHE A 62 -2.25 -7.17 -11.88
CA PHE A 62 -0.86 -7.30 -11.42
C PHE A 62 -0.74 -8.08 -10.10
N GLU A 63 -1.78 -8.84 -9.71
CA GLU A 63 -1.81 -9.56 -8.44
C GLU A 63 -0.73 -10.66 -8.34
N LYS A 64 -0.24 -11.15 -9.47
CA LYS A 64 0.81 -12.18 -9.53
C LYS A 64 2.18 -11.62 -9.89
N THR A 65 2.28 -10.31 -10.12
CA THR A 65 3.53 -9.66 -10.49
C THR A 65 4.40 -9.48 -9.25
N THR A 66 5.59 -10.01 -9.29
CA THR A 66 6.62 -9.80 -8.27
C THR A 66 7.47 -8.57 -8.62
N ALA A 67 8.28 -8.09 -7.66
CA ALA A 67 9.18 -6.97 -7.90
C ALA A 67 10.19 -7.28 -9.04
N ASP A 68 10.60 -8.53 -9.19
CA ASP A 68 11.54 -8.96 -10.23
C ASP A 68 10.94 -8.98 -11.64
N ASP A 69 9.61 -9.05 -11.76
CA ASP A 69 8.91 -9.03 -13.05
C ASP A 69 8.74 -7.60 -13.59
N VAL A 70 9.00 -6.57 -12.75
CA VAL A 70 8.77 -5.18 -13.12
C VAL A 70 9.73 -4.73 -14.22
N THR A 71 9.18 -4.16 -15.28
CA THR A 71 9.93 -3.57 -16.38
C THR A 71 9.71 -2.06 -16.44
N PRO A 72 10.59 -1.28 -17.09
CA PRO A 72 10.42 0.17 -17.21
C PRO A 72 9.06 0.60 -17.75
N ASP A 73 8.50 -0.16 -18.70
CA ASP A 73 7.20 0.14 -19.30
C ASP A 73 6.05 0.03 -18.28
N MET A 74 6.20 -0.82 -17.26
CA MET A 74 5.21 -1.01 -16.20
C MET A 74 5.21 0.10 -15.16
N LEU A 75 6.21 0.97 -15.15
CA LEU A 75 6.31 2.11 -14.24
C LEU A 75 5.50 3.33 -14.72
N SER A 76 4.93 3.27 -15.93
CA SER A 76 4.04 4.30 -16.43
C SER A 76 2.62 4.10 -15.93
N LYS A 77 1.97 5.20 -15.51
CA LYS A 77 0.53 5.22 -15.21
C LYS A 77 -0.33 5.16 -16.49
N GLU A 78 0.29 5.31 -17.67
CA GLU A 78 -0.41 5.30 -18.94
C GLU A 78 -1.02 3.92 -19.22
N GLY A 79 -2.30 3.90 -19.52
CA GLY A 79 -3.04 2.65 -19.77
C GLY A 79 -3.37 1.82 -18.53
N TYR A 80 -2.88 2.20 -17.33
CA TYR A 80 -3.24 1.50 -16.10
C TYR A 80 -4.73 1.61 -15.80
N ARG A 81 -5.34 0.48 -15.46
CA ARG A 81 -6.75 0.40 -15.09
C ARG A 81 -6.92 -0.49 -13.87
N LYS A 82 -7.67 0.03 -12.93
CA LYS A 82 -8.10 -0.67 -11.72
C LYS A 82 -9.59 -0.95 -11.82
N LYS A 83 -9.99 -2.19 -11.60
CA LYS A 83 -11.39 -2.60 -11.55
C LYS A 83 -11.82 -2.72 -10.11
N GLU A 84 -12.71 -1.84 -9.68
CA GLU A 84 -13.31 -1.91 -8.34
C GLU A 84 -14.42 -2.97 -8.31
N GLN A 85 -14.44 -3.73 -7.22
CA GLN A 85 -15.50 -4.70 -6.94
C GLN A 85 -16.61 -3.98 -6.18
N LYS A 86 -17.78 -3.91 -6.81
CA LYS A 86 -18.93 -3.18 -6.25
C LYS A 86 -19.79 -4.12 -5.42
N ASN A 87 -20.33 -3.61 -4.30
CA ASN A 87 -21.36 -4.28 -3.53
C ASN A 87 -22.63 -4.49 -4.37
N ASN A 88 -23.41 -5.50 -4.02
CA ASN A 88 -24.70 -5.82 -4.65
C ASN A 88 -24.60 -6.12 -6.16
N THR A 89 -23.46 -6.62 -6.62
CA THR A 89 -23.26 -6.99 -8.02
C THR A 89 -23.27 -8.51 -8.15
N ARG A 90 -24.04 -9.03 -9.11
CA ARG A 90 -23.98 -10.45 -9.45
C ARG A 90 -22.66 -10.76 -10.12
N ILE A 91 -21.89 -11.66 -9.53
CA ILE A 91 -20.61 -12.11 -10.03
C ILE A 91 -20.73 -13.51 -10.64
N LYS A 92 -19.92 -13.78 -11.67
CA LYS A 92 -19.81 -15.11 -12.27
C LYS A 92 -18.78 -15.94 -11.48
N SER A 93 -18.97 -17.26 -11.47
CA SER A 93 -17.98 -18.17 -10.89
C SER A 93 -16.60 -17.92 -11.52
N GLY A 94 -15.55 -17.93 -10.69
CA GLY A 94 -14.17 -17.64 -11.10
C GLY A 94 -13.80 -16.15 -11.21
N THR A 95 -14.76 -15.24 -10.96
CA THR A 95 -14.44 -13.80 -10.90
C THR A 95 -13.82 -13.47 -9.54
N PRO A 96 -12.63 -12.83 -9.49
CA PRO A 96 -12.05 -12.39 -8.22
C PRO A 96 -12.95 -11.33 -7.56
N VAL A 97 -13.19 -11.46 -6.26
CA VAL A 97 -14.05 -10.57 -5.48
C VAL A 97 -13.27 -9.62 -4.59
N TYR A 98 -12.08 -10.03 -4.16
CA TYR A 98 -11.15 -9.20 -3.40
C TYR A 98 -9.72 -9.69 -3.61
N LYS A 99 -8.78 -8.89 -3.19
CA LYS A 99 -7.36 -9.23 -3.02
C LYS A 99 -7.04 -9.20 -1.53
N LEU A 100 -6.38 -10.25 -1.02
CA LEU A 100 -5.91 -10.33 0.36
C LEU A 100 -4.40 -10.13 0.39
N ILE A 101 -3.94 -9.13 1.16
CA ILE A 101 -2.54 -8.86 1.45
C ILE A 101 -2.27 -9.45 2.84
N LYS A 102 -1.35 -10.41 2.93
CA LYS A 102 -1.17 -11.27 4.11
C LYS A 102 -0.08 -10.81 5.06
N ASP A 103 0.81 -9.95 4.60
CA ASP A 103 1.94 -9.45 5.39
C ASP A 103 2.15 -7.95 5.15
N ASP A 104 3.05 -7.35 5.91
CA ASP A 104 3.38 -5.94 5.84
C ASP A 104 4.64 -5.68 4.98
N ASP A 105 5.24 -6.75 4.44
CA ASP A 105 6.39 -6.66 3.53
C ASP A 105 5.95 -6.22 2.14
N TRP A 106 6.60 -5.20 1.61
CA TRP A 106 6.31 -4.71 0.28
C TRP A 106 7.50 -4.04 -0.37
N THR A 107 7.51 -4.01 -1.69
CA THR A 107 8.59 -3.41 -2.47
C THR A 107 8.04 -2.37 -3.42
N LEU A 108 8.65 -1.20 -3.41
CA LEU A 108 8.41 -0.15 -4.39
C LEU A 108 9.55 -0.17 -5.41
N VAL A 109 9.19 -0.24 -6.69
CA VAL A 109 10.16 -0.20 -7.79
C VAL A 109 10.10 1.16 -8.45
N ILE A 110 11.26 1.82 -8.57
CA ILE A 110 11.38 3.17 -9.11
C ILE A 110 12.38 3.22 -10.27
N PRO A 111 12.18 4.09 -11.26
CA PRO A 111 13.18 4.36 -12.26
C PRO A 111 14.30 5.23 -11.67
N LEU A 112 15.55 4.93 -12.02
CA LEU A 112 16.70 5.71 -11.62
C LEU A 112 17.37 6.34 -12.82
N THR A 113 17.80 7.60 -12.69
CA THR A 113 18.72 8.20 -13.65
C THR A 113 20.10 7.55 -13.53
N LYS A 114 20.94 7.69 -14.54
CA LYS A 114 22.32 7.15 -14.50
C LYS A 114 23.14 7.78 -13.38
N GLU A 115 22.90 9.05 -13.12
CA GLU A 115 23.56 9.83 -12.07
C GLU A 115 23.17 9.30 -10.70
N CYS A 116 21.87 9.17 -10.44
CA CYS A 116 21.33 8.62 -9.20
C CYS A 116 21.78 7.16 -8.98
N ALA A 117 21.77 6.33 -10.02
CA ALA A 117 22.26 4.96 -9.94
C ALA A 117 23.76 4.87 -9.61
N LYS A 118 24.57 5.83 -10.07
CA LYS A 118 25.99 5.91 -9.73
C LYS A 118 26.19 6.32 -8.27
N GLU A 119 25.42 7.28 -7.79
CA GLU A 119 25.47 7.78 -6.42
C GLU A 119 25.07 6.72 -5.41
N LEU A 120 24.00 5.98 -5.70
CA LEU A 120 23.47 4.93 -4.83
C LEU A 120 24.14 3.56 -5.00
N LYS A 121 25.21 3.45 -5.78
CA LYS A 121 25.83 2.16 -6.14
C LYS A 121 26.22 1.30 -4.94
N ASP A 122 26.74 1.94 -3.90
CA ASP A 122 27.25 1.26 -2.70
C ASP A 122 26.29 1.39 -1.50
N SER A 123 25.08 1.93 -1.73
CA SER A 123 24.06 2.07 -0.69
C SER A 123 23.29 0.77 -0.51
N SER A 124 23.09 0.33 0.73
CA SER A 124 22.23 -0.79 1.10
C SER A 124 20.87 -0.36 1.64
N SER A 125 20.72 0.91 1.99
CA SER A 125 19.48 1.52 2.45
C SER A 125 19.36 2.96 1.95
N VAL A 126 18.14 3.46 1.88
CA VAL A 126 17.84 4.84 1.52
C VAL A 126 16.68 5.36 2.35
N HIS A 127 16.64 6.66 2.58
CA HIS A 127 15.48 7.32 3.16
C HIS A 127 14.54 7.76 2.06
N VAL A 128 13.27 7.39 2.23
CA VAL A 128 12.20 7.64 1.25
C VAL A 128 11.13 8.49 1.91
N ARG A 129 10.86 9.64 1.35
CA ARG A 129 9.78 10.51 1.77
C ARG A 129 8.56 10.28 0.90
N PHE A 130 7.40 10.18 1.53
CA PHE A 130 6.09 10.05 0.90
C PHE A 130 5.35 11.40 1.01
N PRO A 131 5.28 12.20 -0.07
CA PRO A 131 4.66 13.54 0.00
C PRO A 131 3.18 13.52 0.38
N LYS A 132 2.49 12.41 0.08
CA LYS A 132 1.05 12.26 0.34
C LYS A 132 0.68 12.44 1.82
N ASP A 133 1.50 11.91 2.72
CA ASP A 133 1.27 11.91 4.17
C ASP A 133 2.44 12.47 4.98
N ASN A 134 3.43 13.02 4.26
CA ASN A 134 4.64 13.61 4.81
C ASN A 134 5.45 12.66 5.71
N GLU A 135 5.32 11.37 5.47
CA GLU A 135 6.09 10.34 6.18
C GLU A 135 7.44 10.10 5.52
N THR A 136 8.43 9.79 6.35
CA THR A 136 9.76 9.37 5.89
C THR A 136 10.05 8.00 6.46
N MET A 137 10.40 7.05 5.60
CA MET A 137 10.70 5.68 5.96
C MET A 137 12.08 5.30 5.43
N THR A 138 12.76 4.40 6.14
CA THR A 138 13.99 3.79 5.64
C THR A 138 13.62 2.51 4.88
N ALA A 139 14.11 2.39 3.66
CA ALA A 139 13.96 1.19 2.84
C ALA A 139 15.29 0.46 2.70
N ALA A 140 15.27 -0.86 2.69
CA ALA A 140 16.38 -1.63 2.17
C ALA A 140 16.45 -1.40 0.64
N PHE A 141 17.64 -1.08 0.15
CA PHE A 141 17.84 -0.66 -1.22
C PHE A 141 18.67 -1.68 -2.01
N SER A 142 18.21 -1.94 -3.21
CA SER A 142 19.00 -2.61 -4.24
C SER A 142 18.66 -2.03 -5.61
N MET A 143 19.51 -2.26 -6.61
CA MET A 143 19.22 -1.83 -7.97
C MET A 143 19.62 -2.88 -8.99
N LYS A 144 18.90 -2.87 -10.12
CA LYS A 144 19.20 -3.75 -11.27
C LYS A 144 19.07 -2.94 -12.57
N LYS A 145 19.78 -3.39 -13.59
CA LYS A 145 19.61 -2.86 -14.95
C LYS A 145 18.67 -3.76 -15.72
N VAL A 146 17.49 -3.25 -16.09
CA VAL A 146 16.42 -3.97 -16.78
C VAL A 146 16.15 -3.26 -18.11
N LYS A 147 16.24 -3.96 -19.24
CA LYS A 147 16.01 -3.42 -20.59
C LYS A 147 16.73 -2.08 -20.85
N GLY A 148 17.96 -1.94 -20.33
CA GLY A 148 18.78 -0.75 -20.52
C GLY A 148 18.57 0.38 -19.51
N SER A 149 17.53 0.33 -18.70
CA SER A 149 17.21 1.31 -17.65
C SER A 149 17.64 0.80 -16.27
N TYR A 150 18.01 1.70 -15.38
CA TYR A 150 18.26 1.36 -13.98
C TYR A 150 16.95 1.41 -13.20
N LEU A 151 16.65 0.34 -12.46
CA LEU A 151 15.52 0.26 -11.54
C LEU A 151 16.05 0.12 -10.12
N GLY A 152 15.54 0.96 -9.21
CA GLY A 152 15.76 0.85 -7.77
C GLY A 152 14.61 0.06 -7.13
N TYR A 153 14.95 -0.82 -6.21
CA TYR A 153 14.03 -1.65 -5.43
C TYR A 153 14.13 -1.19 -3.98
N LEU A 154 13.04 -0.69 -3.47
CA LEU A 154 12.90 -0.16 -2.11
C LEU A 154 12.02 -1.13 -1.33
N ALA A 155 12.63 -1.96 -0.48
CA ALA A 155 11.91 -2.93 0.33
C ALA A 155 11.61 -2.34 1.71
N PHE A 156 10.37 -2.48 2.13
CA PHE A 156 9.82 -2.03 3.40
C PHE A 156 9.21 -3.23 4.13
N ASP A 157 9.25 -3.20 5.45
CA ASP A 157 8.75 -4.23 6.36
C ASP A 157 7.55 -3.74 7.20
N SER A 158 6.98 -2.59 6.86
CA SER A 158 5.92 -1.96 7.64
C SER A 158 5.10 -0.97 6.82
N SER A 159 3.95 -0.57 7.36
CA SER A 159 3.09 0.48 6.81
C SER A 159 2.42 0.15 5.46
N MET A 160 2.36 -1.13 5.06
CA MET A 160 1.69 -1.57 3.83
C MET A 160 0.24 -1.10 3.76
N VAL A 161 -0.46 -1.06 4.89
CA VAL A 161 -1.87 -0.64 4.99
C VAL A 161 -2.11 0.77 4.43
N ARG A 162 -1.13 1.68 4.53
CA ARG A 162 -1.23 3.06 4.03
C ARG A 162 -1.29 3.13 2.50
N TYR A 163 -0.61 2.19 1.84
CA TYR A 163 -0.40 2.18 0.39
C TYR A 163 -1.10 1.03 -0.33
N ALA A 164 -1.74 0.13 0.41
CA ALA A 164 -2.43 -1.07 -0.10
C ALA A 164 -3.42 -0.80 -1.25
N GLN A 165 -4.03 0.40 -1.26
CA GLN A 165 -4.99 0.81 -2.29
C GLN A 165 -4.34 1.44 -3.54
N ASN A 166 -3.02 1.64 -3.54
CA ASN A 166 -2.30 2.33 -4.59
C ASN A 166 -1.30 1.41 -5.29
N ARG A 167 -1.36 1.32 -6.61
CA ARG A 167 -0.32 0.66 -7.41
C ARG A 167 0.87 1.57 -7.66
N PHE A 168 0.62 2.86 -7.78
CA PHE A 168 1.63 3.89 -7.99
C PHE A 168 1.61 4.84 -6.81
N VAL A 169 2.80 5.10 -6.26
CA VAL A 169 3.00 6.00 -5.13
C VAL A 169 4.09 6.99 -5.53
N ASP A 170 3.84 8.27 -5.32
CA ASP A 170 4.84 9.30 -5.54
C ASP A 170 5.78 9.33 -4.33
N VAL A 171 7.08 9.33 -4.59
CA VAL A 171 8.11 9.31 -3.54
C VAL A 171 9.28 10.22 -3.90
N GLU A 172 9.98 10.68 -2.87
CA GLU A 172 11.23 11.42 -2.96
C GLU A 172 12.33 10.61 -2.28
N LEU A 173 13.44 10.37 -2.98
CA LEU A 173 14.63 9.81 -2.35
C LEU A 173 15.40 10.93 -1.65
N ILE A 174 15.69 10.74 -0.37
CA ILE A 174 16.56 11.62 0.38
C ILE A 174 17.98 11.07 0.21
N LEU A 175 18.76 11.73 -0.63
CA LEU A 175 20.17 11.42 -0.81
C LEU A 175 20.93 12.16 0.30
N GLU A 176 21.61 11.45 1.16
CA GLU A 176 22.49 12.06 2.15
C GLU A 176 23.64 12.73 1.41
N ASP A 177 23.76 14.04 1.57
CA ASP A 177 24.88 14.78 1.04
C ASP A 177 26.14 14.35 1.83
N GLN A 178 26.95 13.47 1.25
CA GLN A 178 28.23 13.02 1.83
C GLN A 178 29.32 14.11 1.72
N SER A 179 28.92 15.36 1.60
CA SER A 179 29.85 16.49 1.78
C SER A 179 30.22 16.60 3.26
N GLY A 180 30.94 15.58 3.74
CA GLY A 180 31.52 15.59 5.07
C GLY A 180 32.39 16.80 5.24
N LEU A 181 32.20 17.50 6.34
CA LEU A 181 33.12 18.47 6.87
C LEU A 181 34.56 17.93 6.74
N LYS A 182 35.37 18.60 5.91
CA LYS A 182 36.82 18.49 5.96
C LYS A 182 37.35 19.32 7.13
#